data_a808678ef0d4cc379b33ed38e152a1cf
#
_entry.id   a808678ef0d4cc379b33ed38e152a1cf
#
_cell.length_a   1.000
_cell.length_b   1.000
_cell.length_c   1.000
_cell.angle_alpha   90.00
_cell.angle_beta   90.00
_cell.angle_gamma   90.00
#
_symmetry.space_group_name_H-M   'P 1'
#
loop_
_entity.id
_entity.type
_entity.pdbx_description
1 polymer ?
#
loop_
_entity_poly.entity_id
_entity_poly.type
_entity_poly.pdbx_seq_one_letter_code
_entity_poly.pdbx_strand_id
1 'polypeptide(L)'
;MSDESELIYKLDDNPSNKESFFAAIQHVLASFIGVITPTLIIGGVLGLGDEIPYLISMALMVSGVGTIIQAKKPMGIGAGMICVQGTSFAFLSSVLAAGFIAKANGGGPDEILSLIFGVCVLGAFVEIFVSQFVDKLKRVITPVVTGTVITIIGISLIKVGFTDLAGGQWLLTNKPELFASFDNLFLGALVMVSIITAHKYGNQWVRLSSIIIGMIVGMIAAMMMGKVNFSAITHVESVISLPIPFKYGFSFDIAAFIPIALIYLITAIETSGDITANCMVSKQPITGKSYINRIKQGILGDGVNSLIAGVFNTFPNTTFSQNNGVIQLTGIASRFIGVWIGAILIIMGLFPHIGALFRAVPNSVLGGATIIMFATVAIAGVKILTHVELNRKNMLTLAVSFGMGLGVLLVPEVVNTISVNIGGDLGAIVKSIFGSPITASGLSVILLTLFLGDYPEQYNPIIQDFPINEEMSKEIKN
;
A
#
# COMPACT_ATOMS: atom_id res chain seq x y z
N MET A 1 23.68 -22.49 4.72
CA MET A 1 23.64 -22.33 3.25
C MET A 1 22.17 -22.47 2.88
N SER A 2 21.49 -21.36 2.63
CA SER A 2 20.10 -21.34 2.20
C SER A 2 20.04 -21.79 0.75
N ASP A 3 19.24 -22.82 0.48
CA ASP A 3 18.83 -23.23 -0.86
C ASP A 3 18.37 -21.97 -1.64
N GLU A 4 19.22 -21.49 -2.55
CA GLU A 4 18.80 -20.48 -3.52
C GLU A 4 17.79 -21.14 -4.44
N SER A 5 16.50 -20.95 -4.18
CA SER A 5 15.45 -21.48 -5.03
C SER A 5 15.73 -21.03 -6.47
N GLU A 6 16.02 -21.98 -7.34
CA GLU A 6 16.18 -21.71 -8.76
C GLU A 6 14.86 -21.16 -9.31
N LEU A 7 14.94 -20.08 -10.12
CA LEU A 7 13.77 -19.59 -10.82
C LEU A 7 13.33 -20.63 -11.85
N ILE A 8 12.07 -21.05 -11.79
CA ILE A 8 11.44 -21.93 -12.77
C ILE A 8 11.29 -21.18 -14.10
N TYR A 9 10.84 -19.89 -14.02
CA TYR A 9 10.74 -19.00 -15.16
C TYR A 9 11.44 -17.67 -14.83
N LYS A 10 12.42 -17.31 -15.67
CA LYS A 10 13.13 -16.03 -15.59
C LYS A 10 12.30 -14.90 -16.18
N LEU A 11 12.78 -13.67 -16.07
CA LEU A 11 12.07 -12.43 -16.43
C LEU A 11 11.46 -12.43 -17.83
N ASP A 12 12.19 -12.88 -18.84
CA ASP A 12 11.80 -12.84 -20.25
C ASP A 12 11.33 -14.21 -20.79
N ASP A 13 11.27 -15.24 -19.95
CA ASP A 13 10.72 -16.53 -20.33
C ASP A 13 9.21 -16.40 -20.56
N ASN A 14 8.69 -17.15 -21.52
CA ASN A 14 7.27 -17.14 -21.88
C ASN A 14 6.62 -18.48 -21.51
N PRO A 15 6.05 -18.61 -20.28
CA PRO A 15 5.34 -19.80 -19.87
C PRO A 15 4.13 -20.09 -20.75
N SER A 16 3.64 -21.33 -20.77
CA SER A 16 2.40 -21.65 -21.47
C SER A 16 1.22 -20.84 -20.93
N ASN A 17 0.17 -20.65 -21.74
CA ASN A 17 -1.02 -19.91 -21.32
C ASN A 17 -1.65 -20.49 -20.06
N LYS A 18 -1.64 -21.82 -19.89
CA LYS A 18 -2.16 -22.50 -18.72
C LYS A 18 -1.35 -22.17 -17.45
N GLU A 19 -0.02 -22.27 -17.54
CA GLU A 19 0.86 -21.94 -16.41
C GLU A 19 0.78 -20.46 -16.07
N SER A 20 0.76 -19.59 -17.09
CA SER A 20 0.59 -18.14 -16.91
C SER A 20 -0.70 -17.78 -16.19
N PHE A 21 -1.82 -18.41 -16.57
CA PHE A 21 -3.11 -18.20 -15.92
C PHE A 21 -3.10 -18.63 -14.45
N PHE A 22 -2.59 -19.81 -14.13
CA PHE A 22 -2.52 -20.28 -12.74
C PHE A 22 -1.55 -19.45 -11.89
N ALA A 23 -0.41 -19.05 -12.43
CA ALA A 23 0.49 -18.15 -11.73
C ALA A 23 -0.15 -16.78 -11.48
N ALA A 24 -0.85 -16.23 -12.49
CA ALA A 24 -1.55 -14.95 -12.34
C ALA A 24 -2.64 -14.99 -11.26
N ILE A 25 -3.41 -16.08 -11.17
CA ILE A 25 -4.40 -16.27 -10.09
C ILE A 25 -3.73 -16.17 -8.72
N GLN A 26 -2.54 -16.75 -8.51
CA GLN A 26 -1.83 -16.68 -7.23
C GLN A 26 -1.48 -15.22 -6.87
N HIS A 27 -1.03 -14.43 -7.83
CA HIS A 27 -0.77 -13.01 -7.64
C HIS A 27 -2.04 -12.22 -7.33
N VAL A 28 -3.12 -12.48 -8.06
CA VAL A 28 -4.43 -11.84 -7.80
C VAL A 28 -4.93 -12.19 -6.40
N LEU A 29 -4.89 -13.46 -5.99
CA LEU A 29 -5.31 -13.90 -4.65
C LEU A 29 -4.50 -13.22 -3.54
N ALA A 30 -3.20 -12.98 -3.76
CA ALA A 30 -2.34 -12.30 -2.79
C ALA A 30 -2.61 -10.80 -2.69
N SER A 31 -3.06 -10.14 -3.78
CA SER A 31 -3.22 -8.68 -3.84
C SER A 31 -4.66 -8.19 -3.82
N PHE A 32 -5.62 -9.02 -4.18
CA PHE A 32 -7.01 -8.62 -4.42
C PHE A 32 -7.62 -7.82 -3.26
N ILE A 33 -7.50 -8.33 -2.02
CA ILE A 33 -8.02 -7.65 -0.83
C ILE A 33 -7.31 -6.30 -0.62
N GLY A 34 -5.99 -6.25 -0.84
CA GLY A 34 -5.22 -5.01 -0.76
C GLY A 34 -5.70 -3.94 -1.75
N VAL A 35 -6.10 -4.33 -2.96
CA VAL A 35 -6.61 -3.40 -3.99
C VAL A 35 -7.92 -2.75 -3.59
N ILE A 36 -8.84 -3.51 -2.99
CA ILE A 36 -10.20 -3.04 -2.69
C ILE A 36 -10.34 -2.38 -1.31
N THR A 37 -9.51 -2.76 -0.34
CA THR A 37 -9.64 -2.31 1.06
C THR A 37 -9.54 -0.79 1.23
N PRO A 38 -8.59 -0.05 0.62
CA PRO A 38 -8.57 1.40 0.77
C PRO A 38 -9.85 2.06 0.32
N THR A 39 -10.43 1.60 -0.80
CA THR A 39 -11.70 2.08 -1.34
C THR A 39 -12.85 1.85 -0.36
N LEU A 40 -12.90 0.67 0.26
CA LEU A 40 -13.91 0.35 1.29
C LEU A 40 -13.78 1.28 2.50
N ILE A 41 -12.56 1.49 3.00
CA ILE A 41 -12.28 2.36 4.15
C ILE A 41 -12.67 3.80 3.84
N ILE A 42 -12.20 4.35 2.72
CA ILE A 42 -12.49 5.73 2.31
C ILE A 42 -13.99 5.92 2.12
N GLY A 43 -14.63 5.01 1.39
CA GLY A 43 -16.07 5.05 1.14
C GLY A 43 -16.90 4.96 2.42
N GLY A 44 -16.50 4.08 3.36
CA GLY A 44 -17.16 3.93 4.66
C GLY A 44 -17.00 5.16 5.54
N VAL A 45 -15.80 5.71 5.68
CA VAL A 45 -15.51 6.88 6.53
C VAL A 45 -16.14 8.16 5.99
N LEU A 46 -16.13 8.36 4.67
CA LEU A 46 -16.71 9.55 4.04
C LEU A 46 -18.22 9.41 3.78
N GLY A 47 -18.81 8.23 4.00
CA GLY A 47 -20.24 8.00 3.81
C GLY A 47 -20.66 7.90 2.33
N LEU A 48 -19.79 7.41 1.45
CA LEU A 48 -20.00 7.27 0.00
C LEU A 48 -20.73 5.97 -0.37
N GLY A 49 -21.56 5.45 0.50
CA GLY A 49 -22.12 4.09 0.45
C GLY A 49 -22.51 3.58 -0.93
N ASP A 50 -23.28 4.33 -1.70
CA ASP A 50 -23.83 3.88 -2.98
C ASP A 50 -22.80 3.90 -4.12
N GLU A 51 -21.73 4.72 -3.98
CA GLU A 51 -20.65 4.80 -4.96
C GLU A 51 -19.59 3.70 -4.77
N ILE A 52 -19.51 3.06 -3.60
CA ILE A 52 -18.47 2.07 -3.28
C ILE A 52 -18.37 0.93 -4.33
N PRO A 53 -19.47 0.32 -4.81
CA PRO A 53 -19.38 -0.74 -5.81
C PRO A 53 -18.71 -0.27 -7.11
N TYR A 54 -19.04 0.93 -7.58
CA TYR A 54 -18.41 1.54 -8.75
C TYR A 54 -16.93 1.86 -8.51
N LEU A 55 -16.61 2.46 -7.37
CA LEU A 55 -15.22 2.81 -7.01
C LEU A 55 -14.32 1.57 -6.91
N ILE A 56 -14.83 0.46 -6.38
CA ILE A 56 -14.10 -0.83 -6.34
C ILE A 56 -13.90 -1.38 -7.76
N SER A 57 -14.92 -1.31 -8.62
CA SER A 57 -14.80 -1.70 -10.03
C SER A 57 -13.68 -0.93 -10.73
N MET A 58 -13.62 0.39 -10.53
CA MET A 58 -12.58 1.24 -11.08
C MET A 58 -11.22 0.92 -10.48
N ALA A 59 -11.13 0.68 -9.17
CA ALA A 59 -9.89 0.29 -8.51
C ALA A 59 -9.31 -1.00 -9.11
N LEU A 60 -10.13 -2.02 -9.32
CA LEU A 60 -9.69 -3.29 -9.94
C LEU A 60 -9.27 -3.09 -11.40
N MET A 61 -10.07 -2.37 -12.21
CA MET A 61 -9.75 -2.15 -13.63
C MET A 61 -8.45 -1.36 -13.80
N VAL A 62 -8.31 -0.26 -13.07
CA VAL A 62 -7.12 0.60 -13.17
C VAL A 62 -5.88 -0.11 -12.61
N SER A 63 -6.01 -0.88 -11.52
CA SER A 63 -4.93 -1.73 -11.03
C SER A 63 -4.49 -2.75 -12.08
N GLY A 64 -5.45 -3.32 -12.82
CA GLY A 64 -5.16 -4.23 -13.92
C GLY A 64 -4.40 -3.54 -15.06
N VAL A 65 -4.86 -2.36 -15.49
CA VAL A 65 -4.20 -1.55 -16.54
C VAL A 65 -2.77 -1.19 -16.11
N GLY A 66 -2.59 -0.69 -14.88
CA GLY A 66 -1.28 -0.32 -14.34
C GLY A 66 -0.33 -1.52 -14.25
N THR A 67 -0.84 -2.69 -13.85
CA THR A 67 -0.04 -3.93 -13.81
C THR A 67 0.44 -4.33 -15.21
N ILE A 68 -0.41 -4.19 -16.25
CA ILE A 68 -0.01 -4.43 -17.62
C ILE A 68 1.04 -3.42 -18.08
N ILE A 69 0.88 -2.14 -17.74
CA ILE A 69 1.85 -1.07 -18.06
C ILE A 69 3.20 -1.40 -17.42
N GLN A 70 3.23 -1.74 -16.13
CA GLN A 70 4.46 -2.11 -15.43
C GLN A 70 5.16 -3.32 -16.07
N ALA A 71 4.39 -4.35 -16.43
CA ALA A 71 4.93 -5.59 -16.97
C ALA A 71 5.42 -5.45 -18.43
N LYS A 72 4.59 -4.84 -19.30
CA LYS A 72 4.90 -4.70 -20.76
C LYS A 72 5.84 -3.56 -21.07
N LYS A 73 5.89 -2.54 -20.21
CA LYS A 73 6.74 -1.36 -20.39
C LYS A 73 6.52 -0.65 -21.75
N PRO A 74 5.27 -0.28 -22.10
CA PRO A 74 5.00 0.40 -23.36
C PRO A 74 5.72 1.75 -23.40
N MET A 75 6.37 2.09 -24.51
CA MET A 75 7.11 3.35 -24.70
C MET A 75 8.12 3.69 -23.57
N GLY A 76 8.61 2.69 -22.85
CA GLY A 76 9.52 2.89 -21.73
C GLY A 76 8.85 3.25 -20.40
N ILE A 77 7.53 3.16 -20.29
CA ILE A 77 6.75 3.39 -19.06
C ILE A 77 6.53 2.06 -18.34
N GLY A 78 7.06 1.89 -17.14
CA GLY A 78 6.97 0.66 -16.34
C GLY A 78 8.30 -0.03 -16.12
N ALA A 79 8.39 -0.84 -15.09
CA ALA A 79 9.61 -1.54 -14.64
C ALA A 79 10.03 -2.70 -15.57
N GLY A 80 9.13 -3.23 -16.39
CA GLY A 80 9.35 -4.42 -17.22
C GLY A 80 9.44 -5.70 -16.38
N MET A 81 8.66 -5.79 -15.29
CA MET A 81 8.63 -6.88 -14.31
C MET A 81 7.19 -7.12 -13.83
N ILE A 82 6.96 -8.19 -13.07
CA ILE A 82 5.69 -8.37 -12.34
C ILE A 82 5.65 -7.35 -11.19
N CYS A 83 5.17 -6.15 -11.44
CA CYS A 83 4.89 -5.16 -10.41
C CYS A 83 3.37 -4.95 -10.38
N VAL A 84 2.68 -5.70 -9.53
CA VAL A 84 1.24 -5.58 -9.38
C VAL A 84 0.93 -4.21 -8.81
N GLN A 85 0.01 -3.50 -9.46
CA GLN A 85 -0.46 -2.19 -9.05
C GLN A 85 -1.75 -2.34 -8.25
N GLY A 86 -1.93 -1.48 -7.26
CA GLY A 86 -3.15 -1.45 -6.47
C GLY A 86 -3.33 -0.13 -5.74
N THR A 87 -4.53 0.12 -5.23
CA THR A 87 -4.84 1.34 -4.48
C THR A 87 -3.90 1.49 -3.29
N SER A 88 -3.18 2.61 -3.25
CA SER A 88 -2.13 2.86 -2.25
C SER A 88 -2.71 3.21 -0.89
N PHE A 89 -2.29 2.47 0.13
CA PHE A 89 -2.61 2.77 1.53
C PHE A 89 -1.92 4.05 2.04
N ALA A 90 -0.80 4.44 1.44
CA ALA A 90 -0.08 5.64 1.84
C ALA A 90 -0.95 6.91 1.69
N PHE A 91 -1.83 6.94 0.71
CA PHE A 91 -2.73 8.07 0.46
C PHE A 91 -3.94 8.13 1.39
N LEU A 92 -4.24 7.08 2.15
CA LEU A 92 -5.48 6.95 2.91
C LEU A 92 -5.78 8.19 3.77
N SER A 93 -4.83 8.62 4.59
CA SER A 93 -5.00 9.79 5.48
C SER A 93 -5.20 11.09 4.71
N SER A 94 -4.44 11.32 3.63
CA SER A 94 -4.50 12.55 2.84
C SER A 94 -5.77 12.61 1.98
N VAL A 95 -6.22 11.48 1.45
CA VAL A 95 -7.50 11.37 0.72
C VAL A 95 -8.67 11.61 1.66
N LEU A 96 -8.65 11.03 2.86
CA LEU A 96 -9.69 11.28 3.87
C LEU A 96 -9.71 12.76 4.28
N ALA A 97 -8.54 13.38 4.46
CA ALA A 97 -8.46 14.81 4.77
C ALA A 97 -9.06 15.68 3.66
N ALA A 98 -8.76 15.39 2.39
CA ALA A 98 -9.37 16.07 1.24
C ALA A 98 -10.90 15.89 1.22
N GLY A 99 -11.39 14.66 1.47
CA GLY A 99 -12.81 14.39 1.57
C GLY A 99 -13.50 15.15 2.70
N PHE A 100 -12.86 15.27 3.87
CA PHE A 100 -13.38 16.06 4.98
C PHE A 100 -13.39 17.57 4.69
N ILE A 101 -12.43 18.09 3.93
CA ILE A 101 -12.44 19.49 3.47
C ILE A 101 -13.68 19.75 2.60
N ALA A 102 -13.95 18.90 1.61
CA ALA A 102 -15.14 19.03 0.78
C ALA A 102 -16.43 18.93 1.60
N LYS A 103 -16.49 17.99 2.54
CA LYS A 103 -17.64 17.80 3.43
C LYS A 103 -17.88 18.98 4.38
N ALA A 104 -16.81 19.57 4.92
CA ALA A 104 -16.90 20.76 5.76
C ALA A 104 -17.43 21.99 5.00
N ASN A 105 -17.20 22.04 3.68
CA ASN A 105 -17.74 23.06 2.78
C ASN A 105 -19.20 22.76 2.33
N GLY A 106 -19.84 21.73 2.90
CA GLY A 106 -21.23 21.37 2.59
C GLY A 106 -21.37 20.46 1.35
N GLY A 107 -20.27 19.92 0.82
CA GLY A 107 -20.27 19.05 -0.36
C GLY A 107 -20.90 17.69 -0.08
N GLY A 108 -21.70 17.20 -1.04
CA GLY A 108 -22.22 15.84 -1.11
C GLY A 108 -21.19 14.83 -1.67
N PRO A 109 -21.61 13.59 -1.97
CA PRO A 109 -20.72 12.54 -2.49
C PRO A 109 -19.96 12.95 -3.76
N ASP A 110 -20.61 13.62 -4.69
CA ASP A 110 -20.01 14.02 -5.97
C ASP A 110 -18.94 15.10 -5.78
N GLU A 111 -19.20 16.11 -4.92
CA GLU A 111 -18.24 17.16 -4.62
C GLU A 111 -17.04 16.62 -3.85
N ILE A 112 -17.25 15.66 -2.94
CA ILE A 112 -16.20 14.97 -2.20
C ILE A 112 -15.28 14.22 -3.18
N LEU A 113 -15.85 13.44 -4.09
CA LEU A 113 -15.11 12.65 -5.06
C LEU A 113 -14.46 13.53 -6.14
N SER A 114 -15.15 14.60 -6.58
CA SER A 114 -14.59 15.60 -7.50
C SER A 114 -13.31 16.23 -6.95
N LEU A 115 -13.30 16.63 -5.67
CA LEU A 115 -12.12 17.21 -5.05
C LEU A 115 -11.00 16.18 -4.90
N ILE A 116 -11.31 15.00 -4.37
CA ILE A 116 -10.32 13.93 -4.17
C ILE A 116 -9.64 13.58 -5.49
N PHE A 117 -10.42 13.26 -6.53
CA PHE A 117 -9.84 12.86 -7.81
C PHE A 117 -9.14 14.01 -8.52
N GLY A 118 -9.63 15.24 -8.41
CA GLY A 118 -8.97 16.42 -8.96
C GLY A 118 -7.58 16.65 -8.38
N VAL A 119 -7.42 16.60 -7.07
CA VAL A 119 -6.10 16.75 -6.43
C VAL A 119 -5.20 15.54 -6.64
N CYS A 120 -5.76 14.32 -6.78
CA CYS A 120 -4.99 13.12 -7.11
C CYS A 120 -4.44 13.17 -8.55
N VAL A 121 -5.24 13.59 -9.52
CA VAL A 121 -4.80 13.79 -10.92
C VAL A 121 -3.63 14.78 -10.99
N LEU A 122 -3.76 15.93 -10.34
CA LEU A 122 -2.68 16.93 -10.32
C LEU A 122 -1.46 16.43 -9.55
N GLY A 123 -1.66 15.75 -8.44
CA GLY A 123 -0.60 15.16 -7.65
C GLY A 123 0.20 14.10 -8.39
N ALA A 124 -0.42 13.32 -9.27
CA ALA A 124 0.27 12.31 -10.07
C ALA A 124 1.38 12.88 -10.96
N PHE A 125 1.24 14.15 -11.41
CA PHE A 125 2.32 14.84 -12.13
C PHE A 125 3.56 15.06 -11.28
N VAL A 126 3.44 15.13 -9.94
CA VAL A 126 4.59 15.22 -9.04
C VAL A 126 5.43 13.95 -9.15
N GLU A 127 4.82 12.78 -9.09
CA GLU A 127 5.51 11.49 -9.21
C GLU A 127 6.10 11.28 -10.61
N ILE A 128 5.34 11.61 -11.67
CA ILE A 128 5.82 11.60 -13.05
C ILE A 128 7.05 12.49 -13.20
N PHE A 129 7.03 13.70 -12.62
CA PHE A 129 8.15 14.61 -12.65
C PHE A 129 9.35 14.06 -11.87
N VAL A 130 9.14 13.59 -10.66
CA VAL A 130 10.17 13.00 -9.79
C VAL A 130 10.87 11.82 -10.48
N SER A 131 10.13 11.01 -11.23
CA SER A 131 10.71 9.88 -11.98
C SER A 131 11.84 10.31 -12.92
N GLN A 132 11.81 11.53 -13.45
CA GLN A 132 12.85 12.03 -14.36
C GLN A 132 14.17 12.35 -13.64
N PHE A 133 14.11 12.57 -12.33
CA PHE A 133 15.24 12.99 -11.50
C PHE A 133 15.77 11.87 -10.58
N VAL A 134 15.37 10.63 -10.79
CA VAL A 134 15.80 9.47 -9.97
C VAL A 134 17.33 9.38 -9.85
N ASP A 135 18.07 9.71 -10.92
CA ASP A 135 19.54 9.76 -10.87
C ASP A 135 20.10 10.75 -9.82
N LYS A 136 19.40 11.86 -9.59
CA LYS A 136 19.77 12.87 -8.58
C LYS A 136 19.26 12.49 -7.18
N LEU A 137 18.22 11.68 -7.12
CA LEU A 137 17.59 11.22 -5.87
C LEU A 137 18.25 9.97 -5.27
N LYS A 138 19.32 9.44 -5.86
CA LYS A 138 20.06 8.27 -5.33
C LYS A 138 20.46 8.41 -3.86
N ARG A 139 20.73 9.65 -3.40
CA ARG A 139 21.04 9.95 -2.00
C ARG A 139 19.84 9.84 -1.08
N VAL A 140 18.63 9.96 -1.63
CA VAL A 140 17.36 9.86 -0.89
C VAL A 140 16.78 8.46 -1.01
N ILE A 141 16.90 7.82 -2.16
CA ILE A 141 16.41 6.46 -2.41
C ILE A 141 17.43 5.45 -1.82
N THR A 142 17.41 5.32 -0.50
CA THR A 142 18.28 4.42 0.25
C THR A 142 17.44 3.42 1.04
N PRO A 143 17.98 2.22 1.37
CA PRO A 143 17.24 1.25 2.19
C PRO A 143 16.78 1.81 3.55
N VAL A 144 17.52 2.76 4.14
CA VAL A 144 17.11 3.46 5.37
C VAL A 144 15.81 4.21 5.14
N VAL A 145 15.75 5.03 4.08
CA VAL A 145 14.56 5.84 3.77
C VAL A 145 13.40 4.95 3.38
N THR A 146 13.60 4.03 2.44
CA THR A 146 12.55 3.14 1.94
C THR A 146 11.98 2.24 3.05
N GLY A 147 12.87 1.59 3.82
CA GLY A 147 12.46 0.71 4.91
C GLY A 147 11.71 1.45 6.02
N THR A 148 12.15 2.68 6.37
CA THR A 148 11.44 3.52 7.35
C THR A 148 10.04 3.87 6.88
N VAL A 149 9.91 4.35 5.65
CA VAL A 149 8.62 4.75 5.06
C VAL A 149 7.65 3.58 5.05
N ILE A 150 8.04 2.43 4.49
CA ILE A 150 7.18 1.24 4.41
C ILE A 150 6.80 0.73 5.81
N THR A 151 7.74 0.74 6.76
CA THR A 151 7.45 0.32 8.14
C THR A 151 6.41 1.22 8.79
N ILE A 152 6.54 2.55 8.67
CA ILE A 152 5.58 3.50 9.24
C ILE A 152 4.23 3.42 8.54
N ILE A 153 4.18 3.23 7.23
CA ILE A 153 2.91 2.98 6.51
C ILE A 153 2.18 1.80 7.18
N GLY A 154 2.84 0.66 7.29
CA GLY A 154 2.24 -0.53 7.89
C GLY A 154 1.79 -0.31 9.33
N ILE A 155 2.65 0.24 10.20
CA ILE A 155 2.31 0.48 11.62
C ILE A 155 1.15 1.47 11.77
N SER A 156 1.13 2.57 11.00
CA SER A 156 0.09 3.59 11.10
C SER A 156 -1.29 3.05 10.72
N LEU A 157 -1.33 2.11 9.79
CA LEU A 157 -2.56 1.49 9.32
C LEU A 157 -3.10 0.40 10.28
N ILE A 158 -2.28 -0.15 11.18
CA ILE A 158 -2.75 -1.08 12.22
C ILE A 158 -3.87 -0.42 13.05
N LYS A 159 -3.78 0.88 13.35
CA LYS A 159 -4.83 1.62 14.05
C LYS A 159 -6.18 1.52 13.30
N VAL A 160 -6.17 1.67 11.98
CA VAL A 160 -7.38 1.55 11.15
C VAL A 160 -7.93 0.12 11.23
N GLY A 161 -7.08 -0.88 11.08
CA GLY A 161 -7.48 -2.29 11.19
C GLY A 161 -8.09 -2.64 12.56
N PHE A 162 -7.55 -2.10 13.66
CA PHE A 162 -8.13 -2.28 15.01
C PHE A 162 -9.47 -1.58 15.17
N THR A 163 -9.62 -0.38 14.60
CA THR A 163 -10.90 0.33 14.60
C THR A 163 -11.96 -0.48 13.84
N ASP A 164 -11.61 -1.04 12.69
CA ASP A 164 -12.51 -1.88 11.90
C ASP A 164 -12.83 -3.19 12.61
N LEU A 165 -11.84 -3.87 13.23
CA LEU A 165 -12.05 -5.07 14.03
C LEU A 165 -13.06 -4.83 15.15
N ALA A 166 -13.02 -3.66 15.78
CA ALA A 166 -13.97 -3.26 16.82
C ALA A 166 -15.36 -2.87 16.29
N GLY A 167 -15.56 -2.85 14.95
CA GLY A 167 -16.84 -2.55 14.31
C GLY A 167 -16.85 -1.31 13.42
N GLY A 168 -15.70 -0.61 13.29
CA GLY A 168 -15.47 0.50 12.37
C GLY A 168 -15.71 1.88 12.97
N GLN A 169 -15.20 2.89 12.27
CA GLN A 169 -15.25 4.30 12.70
C GLN A 169 -16.68 4.81 12.91
N TRP A 170 -17.64 4.33 12.11
CA TRP A 170 -19.02 4.76 12.23
C TRP A 170 -19.63 4.37 13.60
N LEU A 171 -19.37 3.12 14.06
CA LEU A 171 -19.83 2.69 15.40
C LEU A 171 -19.14 3.50 16.49
N LEU A 172 -17.83 3.71 16.38
CA LEU A 172 -17.07 4.50 17.36
C LEU A 172 -17.67 5.89 17.55
N THR A 173 -18.13 6.52 16.47
CA THR A 173 -18.63 7.90 16.51
C THR A 173 -20.12 7.99 16.87
N ASN A 174 -20.96 7.08 16.35
CA ASN A 174 -22.42 7.22 16.42
C ASN A 174 -23.09 6.27 17.42
N LYS A 175 -22.46 5.12 17.73
CA LYS A 175 -22.96 4.10 18.65
C LYS A 175 -21.81 3.47 19.44
N PRO A 176 -21.14 4.25 20.31
CA PRO A 176 -19.95 3.77 21.06
C PRO A 176 -20.22 2.55 21.92
N GLU A 177 -21.46 2.34 22.37
CA GLU A 177 -21.89 1.17 23.15
C GLU A 177 -21.83 -0.14 22.38
N LEU A 178 -21.89 -0.11 21.06
CA LEU A 178 -21.74 -1.27 20.18
C LEU A 178 -20.32 -1.44 19.63
N PHE A 179 -19.48 -0.44 19.81
CA PHE A 179 -18.06 -0.50 19.46
C PHE A 179 -17.34 -1.48 20.37
N ALA A 180 -16.45 -2.29 19.82
CA ALA A 180 -15.73 -3.36 20.53
C ALA A 180 -16.66 -4.37 21.25
N SER A 181 -17.90 -4.54 20.78
CA SER A 181 -18.80 -5.57 21.29
C SER A 181 -18.17 -6.97 21.12
N PHE A 182 -18.57 -7.92 22.00
CA PHE A 182 -18.07 -9.29 21.93
C PHE A 182 -18.21 -9.91 20.53
N ASP A 183 -19.32 -9.64 19.86
CA ASP A 183 -19.60 -10.15 18.51
C ASP A 183 -18.58 -9.63 17.48
N ASN A 184 -18.25 -8.33 17.54
CA ASN A 184 -17.28 -7.73 16.64
C ASN A 184 -15.87 -8.30 16.87
N LEU A 185 -15.46 -8.37 18.14
CA LEU A 185 -14.16 -8.93 18.52
C LEU A 185 -14.05 -10.42 18.16
N PHE A 186 -15.13 -11.19 18.37
CA PHE A 186 -15.19 -12.59 17.99
C PHE A 186 -15.02 -12.78 16.48
N LEU A 187 -15.76 -12.03 15.66
CA LEU A 187 -15.65 -12.12 14.20
C LEU A 187 -14.24 -11.77 13.71
N GLY A 188 -13.66 -10.67 14.21
CA GLY A 188 -12.31 -10.29 13.85
C GLY A 188 -11.25 -11.31 14.28
N ALA A 189 -11.36 -11.83 15.52
CA ALA A 189 -10.47 -12.86 16.02
C ALA A 189 -10.60 -14.18 15.22
N LEU A 190 -11.82 -14.58 14.86
CA LEU A 190 -12.08 -15.76 14.03
C LEU A 190 -11.40 -15.66 12.68
N VAL A 191 -11.49 -14.48 12.03
CA VAL A 191 -10.79 -14.20 10.75
C VAL A 191 -9.28 -14.33 10.94
N MET A 192 -8.70 -13.68 11.96
CA MET A 192 -7.25 -13.74 12.22
C MET A 192 -6.77 -15.17 12.46
N VAL A 193 -7.47 -15.92 13.29
CA VAL A 193 -7.15 -17.34 13.58
C VAL A 193 -7.24 -18.19 12.32
N SER A 194 -8.28 -17.96 11.49
CA SER A 194 -8.46 -18.68 10.22
C SER A 194 -7.32 -18.40 9.26
N ILE A 195 -6.88 -17.14 9.13
CA ILE A 195 -5.72 -16.76 8.30
C ILE A 195 -4.45 -17.45 8.78
N ILE A 196 -4.16 -17.39 10.09
CA ILE A 196 -2.98 -18.01 10.69
C ILE A 196 -2.99 -19.52 10.47
N THR A 197 -4.13 -20.17 10.68
CA THR A 197 -4.30 -21.62 10.50
C THR A 197 -4.12 -22.01 9.03
N ALA A 198 -4.75 -21.29 8.12
CA ALA A 198 -4.58 -21.50 6.67
C ALA A 198 -3.12 -21.31 6.23
N HIS A 199 -2.44 -20.31 6.79
CA HIS A 199 -1.02 -20.06 6.49
C HIS A 199 -0.11 -21.16 7.05
N LYS A 200 -0.38 -21.66 8.26
CA LYS A 200 0.45 -22.68 8.94
C LYS A 200 0.30 -24.06 8.33
N TYR A 201 -0.93 -24.50 8.10
CA TYR A 201 -1.23 -25.89 7.71
C TYR A 201 -1.59 -26.06 6.24
N GLY A 202 -1.80 -24.94 5.52
CA GLY A 202 -2.16 -24.96 4.11
C GLY A 202 -1.02 -25.35 3.19
N ASN A 203 -1.37 -25.93 2.04
CA ASN A 203 -0.46 -26.03 0.91
C ASN A 203 -0.19 -24.62 0.31
N GLN A 204 0.64 -24.53 -0.73
CA GLN A 204 1.02 -23.26 -1.34
C GLN A 204 -0.21 -22.41 -1.74
N TRP A 205 -1.23 -22.98 -2.35
CA TRP A 205 -2.45 -22.28 -2.77
C TRP A 205 -3.24 -21.73 -1.57
N VAL A 206 -3.41 -22.55 -0.54
CA VAL A 206 -4.12 -22.17 0.70
C VAL A 206 -3.38 -21.04 1.42
N ARG A 207 -2.04 -21.07 1.45
CA ARG A 207 -1.23 -20.00 2.06
C ARG A 207 -1.40 -18.67 1.34
N LEU A 208 -1.33 -18.68 0.00
CA LEU A 208 -1.51 -17.46 -0.82
C LEU A 208 -2.94 -16.91 -0.71
N SER A 209 -3.93 -17.79 -0.52
CA SER A 209 -5.34 -17.41 -0.37
C SER A 209 -5.75 -17.19 1.09
N SER A 210 -4.84 -17.25 2.05
CA SER A 210 -5.18 -17.29 3.49
C SER A 210 -6.05 -16.13 3.95
N ILE A 211 -5.81 -14.92 3.46
CA ILE A 211 -6.61 -13.72 3.77
C ILE A 211 -8.04 -13.88 3.26
N ILE A 212 -8.20 -14.34 2.00
CA ILE A 212 -9.51 -14.58 1.39
C ILE A 212 -10.26 -15.68 2.15
N ILE A 213 -9.58 -16.78 2.50
CA ILE A 213 -10.15 -17.89 3.29
C ILE A 213 -10.64 -17.37 4.64
N GLY A 214 -9.84 -16.59 5.35
CA GLY A 214 -10.22 -15.99 6.62
C GLY A 214 -11.46 -15.11 6.48
N MET A 215 -11.51 -14.28 5.44
CA MET A 215 -12.68 -13.43 5.17
C MET A 215 -13.94 -14.26 4.85
N ILE A 216 -13.82 -15.34 4.07
CA ILE A 216 -14.96 -16.23 3.78
C ILE A 216 -15.48 -16.86 5.08
N VAL A 217 -14.58 -17.37 5.94
CA VAL A 217 -14.97 -17.95 7.24
C VAL A 217 -15.65 -16.89 8.11
N GLY A 218 -15.08 -15.68 8.20
CA GLY A 218 -15.67 -14.57 8.92
C GLY A 218 -17.02 -14.15 8.37
N MET A 219 -17.18 -14.12 7.04
CA MET A 219 -18.44 -13.78 6.37
C MET A 219 -19.51 -14.82 6.66
N ILE A 220 -19.19 -16.11 6.61
CA ILE A 220 -20.12 -17.21 6.97
C ILE A 220 -20.58 -17.05 8.42
N ALA A 221 -19.64 -16.83 9.35
CA ALA A 221 -19.97 -16.61 10.76
C ALA A 221 -20.86 -15.36 10.95
N ALA A 222 -20.55 -14.26 10.26
CA ALA A 222 -21.32 -13.03 10.31
C ALA A 222 -22.75 -13.23 9.75
N MET A 223 -22.92 -14.05 8.70
CA MET A 223 -24.23 -14.45 8.18
C MET A 223 -25.03 -15.24 9.21
N MET A 224 -24.39 -16.22 9.88
CA MET A 224 -25.05 -17.01 10.94
C MET A 224 -25.48 -16.14 12.13
N MET A 225 -24.74 -15.03 12.38
CA MET A 225 -25.07 -14.07 13.43
C MET A 225 -26.07 -12.98 12.99
N GLY A 226 -26.55 -13.02 11.73
CA GLY A 226 -27.48 -12.03 11.18
C GLY A 226 -26.89 -10.62 11.00
N LYS A 227 -25.56 -10.51 10.90
CA LYS A 227 -24.84 -9.22 10.81
C LYS A 227 -24.50 -8.78 9.39
N VAL A 228 -24.90 -9.54 8.39
CA VAL A 228 -24.65 -9.26 6.97
C VAL A 228 -25.89 -8.62 6.33
N ASN A 229 -25.68 -7.49 5.65
CA ASN A 229 -26.72 -6.83 4.90
C ASN A 229 -26.42 -6.88 3.39
N PHE A 230 -27.20 -7.67 2.66
CA PHE A 230 -27.05 -7.83 1.21
C PHE A 230 -27.79 -6.75 0.40
N SER A 231 -28.42 -5.75 1.02
CA SER A 231 -29.13 -4.70 0.29
C SER A 231 -28.26 -3.99 -0.76
N ALA A 232 -26.96 -3.85 -0.49
CA ALA A 232 -26.03 -3.27 -1.45
C ALA A 232 -25.94 -4.04 -2.78
N ILE A 233 -26.17 -5.35 -2.76
CA ILE A 233 -26.11 -6.19 -3.98
C ILE A 233 -27.38 -6.02 -4.80
N THR A 234 -28.53 -5.88 -4.14
CA THR A 234 -29.82 -5.74 -4.82
C THR A 234 -30.04 -4.36 -5.44
N HIS A 235 -29.26 -3.35 -5.02
CA HIS A 235 -29.30 -1.99 -5.56
C HIS A 235 -28.35 -1.76 -6.74
N VAL A 236 -27.53 -2.75 -7.12
CA VAL A 236 -26.68 -2.65 -8.31
C VAL A 236 -27.50 -2.96 -9.55
N GLU A 237 -27.96 -1.94 -10.23
CA GLU A 237 -28.79 -2.07 -11.43
C GLU A 237 -27.97 -2.52 -12.66
N SER A 238 -26.71 -2.15 -12.72
CA SER A 238 -25.84 -2.42 -13.88
C SER A 238 -25.07 -3.74 -13.71
N VAL A 239 -25.18 -4.60 -14.74
CA VAL A 239 -24.39 -5.86 -14.79
C VAL A 239 -22.92 -5.58 -15.07
N ILE A 240 -22.63 -4.53 -15.84
CA ILE A 240 -21.27 -4.15 -16.25
C ILE A 240 -20.99 -2.71 -15.85
N SER A 241 -19.87 -2.49 -15.19
CA SER A 241 -19.36 -1.17 -14.85
C SER A 241 -18.35 -0.72 -15.91
N LEU A 242 -18.66 0.38 -16.61
CA LEU A 242 -17.75 0.95 -17.58
C LEU A 242 -16.97 2.12 -16.99
N PRO A 243 -15.68 2.27 -17.34
CA PRO A 243 -14.88 3.40 -16.88
C PRO A 243 -15.33 4.68 -17.58
N ILE A 244 -15.84 5.63 -16.81
CA ILE A 244 -16.29 6.95 -17.29
C ILE A 244 -15.27 7.98 -16.82
N PRO A 245 -14.51 8.63 -17.73
CA PRO A 245 -13.56 9.65 -17.32
C PRO A 245 -14.28 10.81 -16.61
N PHE A 246 -13.71 11.24 -15.47
CA PHE A 246 -14.22 12.38 -14.69
C PHE A 246 -15.72 12.30 -14.36
N LYS A 247 -16.24 11.11 -14.03
CA LYS A 247 -17.68 10.89 -13.73
C LYS A 247 -18.22 11.90 -12.69
N TYR A 248 -17.42 12.23 -11.68
CA TYR A 248 -17.79 13.14 -10.60
C TYR A 248 -17.32 14.58 -10.82
N GLY A 249 -16.75 14.87 -12.01
CA GLY A 249 -16.18 16.17 -12.31
C GLY A 249 -14.73 16.33 -11.82
N PHE A 250 -14.29 17.59 -11.74
CA PHE A 250 -12.94 17.95 -11.35
C PHE A 250 -12.99 19.22 -10.48
N SER A 251 -12.49 19.17 -9.27
CA SER A 251 -12.29 20.35 -8.44
C SER A 251 -10.91 20.33 -7.79
N PHE A 252 -10.50 21.49 -7.29
CA PHE A 252 -9.16 21.69 -6.74
C PHE A 252 -9.21 22.57 -5.49
N ASP A 253 -8.46 22.15 -4.48
CA ASP A 253 -8.20 22.91 -3.27
C ASP A 253 -6.72 22.75 -2.89
N ILE A 254 -6.04 23.87 -2.60
CA ILE A 254 -4.60 23.87 -2.34
C ILE A 254 -4.25 23.17 -1.02
N ALA A 255 -5.11 23.28 0.01
CA ALA A 255 -4.88 22.65 1.30
C ALA A 255 -5.06 21.11 1.21
N ALA A 256 -5.93 20.64 0.32
CA ALA A 256 -6.08 19.23 0.01
C ALA A 256 -4.94 18.71 -0.89
N PHE A 257 -4.43 19.54 -1.80
CA PHE A 257 -3.40 19.16 -2.78
C PHE A 257 -2.03 18.92 -2.15
N ILE A 258 -1.57 19.83 -1.26
CA ILE A 258 -0.21 19.79 -0.70
C ILE A 258 0.11 18.44 -0.02
N PRO A 259 -0.74 17.90 0.87
CA PRO A 259 -0.47 16.58 1.48
C PRO A 259 -0.40 15.45 0.45
N ILE A 260 -1.29 15.47 -0.54
CA ILE A 260 -1.32 14.45 -1.60
C ILE A 260 -0.04 14.52 -2.45
N ALA A 261 0.41 15.73 -2.81
CA ALA A 261 1.66 15.94 -3.53
C ALA A 261 2.88 15.39 -2.75
N LEU A 262 2.91 15.60 -1.42
CA LEU A 262 3.96 15.06 -0.56
C LEU A 262 3.93 13.53 -0.47
N ILE A 263 2.73 12.93 -0.42
CA ILE A 263 2.63 11.46 -0.45
C ILE A 263 3.13 10.90 -1.79
N TYR A 264 2.91 11.56 -2.91
CA TYR A 264 3.48 11.13 -4.19
C TYR A 264 5.01 11.12 -4.21
N LEU A 265 5.68 12.01 -3.47
CA LEU A 265 7.13 11.93 -3.26
C LEU A 265 7.52 10.69 -2.45
N ILE A 266 6.71 10.36 -1.45
CA ILE A 266 6.94 9.20 -0.56
C ILE A 266 6.68 7.90 -1.31
N THR A 267 5.62 7.80 -2.12
CA THR A 267 5.32 6.60 -2.90
C THR A 267 6.34 6.35 -4.01
N ALA A 268 6.93 7.38 -4.59
CA ALA A 268 8.07 7.21 -5.50
C ALA A 268 9.26 6.48 -4.82
N ILE A 269 9.49 6.74 -3.53
CA ILE A 269 10.50 6.03 -2.73
C ILE A 269 10.04 4.59 -2.43
N GLU A 270 8.79 4.40 -2.05
CA GLU A 270 8.17 3.08 -1.81
C GLU A 270 8.31 2.21 -3.06
N THR A 271 7.89 2.70 -4.22
CA THR A 271 7.98 2.01 -5.51
C THR A 271 9.43 1.65 -5.86
N SER A 272 10.40 2.53 -5.56
CA SER A 272 11.81 2.22 -5.79
C SER A 272 12.28 1.03 -4.94
N GLY A 273 11.81 0.92 -3.71
CA GLY A 273 12.11 -0.18 -2.80
C GLY A 273 11.47 -1.50 -3.26
N ASP A 274 10.21 -1.45 -3.66
CA ASP A 274 9.49 -2.62 -4.15
C ASP A 274 10.10 -3.18 -5.44
N ILE A 275 10.47 -2.32 -6.38
CA ILE A 275 11.18 -2.72 -7.60
C ILE A 275 12.55 -3.30 -7.27
N THR A 276 13.26 -2.73 -6.29
CA THR A 276 14.54 -3.28 -5.83
C THR A 276 14.38 -4.67 -5.25
N ALA A 277 13.40 -4.86 -4.36
CA ALA A 277 13.07 -6.17 -3.79
C ALA A 277 12.66 -7.17 -4.89
N ASN A 278 11.88 -6.72 -5.88
CA ASN A 278 11.53 -7.53 -7.04
C ASN A 278 12.75 -7.93 -7.86
N CYS A 279 13.68 -6.99 -8.12
CA CYS A 279 14.95 -7.30 -8.79
C CYS A 279 15.72 -8.40 -8.05
N MET A 280 15.79 -8.34 -6.72
CA MET A 280 16.48 -9.35 -5.90
C MET A 280 15.84 -10.74 -6.06
N VAL A 281 14.51 -10.85 -5.89
CA VAL A 281 13.82 -12.15 -5.98
C VAL A 281 13.77 -12.68 -7.41
N SER A 282 13.79 -11.80 -8.42
CA SER A 282 13.81 -12.13 -9.85
C SER A 282 15.22 -12.31 -10.41
N LYS A 283 16.26 -12.31 -9.55
CA LYS A 283 17.69 -12.42 -9.93
C LYS A 283 18.10 -11.41 -11.00
N GLN A 284 17.59 -10.17 -10.88
CA GLN A 284 17.94 -9.06 -11.76
C GLN A 284 18.99 -8.15 -11.10
N PRO A 285 19.77 -7.41 -11.89
CA PRO A 285 20.75 -6.46 -11.36
C PRO A 285 20.11 -5.42 -10.43
N ILE A 286 20.74 -5.17 -9.28
CA ILE A 286 20.36 -4.15 -8.29
C ILE A 286 21.34 -2.96 -8.27
N THR A 287 22.24 -2.90 -9.24
CA THR A 287 23.22 -1.81 -9.42
C THR A 287 23.41 -1.51 -10.91
N GLY A 288 24.04 -0.39 -11.21
CA GLY A 288 24.35 -0.01 -12.57
C GLY A 288 23.22 0.71 -13.32
N LYS A 289 23.51 1.05 -14.58
CA LYS A 289 22.61 1.88 -15.42
C LYS A 289 21.27 1.19 -15.72
N SER A 290 21.29 -0.13 -15.95
CA SER A 290 20.06 -0.91 -16.21
C SER A 290 19.10 -0.87 -15.03
N TYR A 291 19.61 -1.04 -13.81
CA TYR A 291 18.84 -0.94 -12.57
C TYR A 291 18.23 0.45 -12.40
N ILE A 292 19.04 1.51 -12.51
CA ILE A 292 18.55 2.89 -12.35
C ILE A 292 17.46 3.22 -13.37
N ASN A 293 17.64 2.80 -14.64
CA ASN A 293 16.61 2.97 -15.65
C ASN A 293 15.32 2.22 -15.31
N ARG A 294 15.43 1.03 -14.71
CA ARG A 294 14.26 0.24 -14.28
C ARG A 294 13.50 0.96 -13.17
N ILE A 295 14.19 1.47 -12.15
CA ILE A 295 13.59 2.29 -11.09
C ILE A 295 12.91 3.53 -11.68
N LYS A 296 13.61 4.31 -12.51
CA LYS A 296 13.07 5.49 -13.17
C LYS A 296 11.77 5.20 -13.93
N GLN A 297 11.80 4.16 -14.74
CA GLN A 297 10.66 3.77 -15.58
C GLN A 297 9.52 3.15 -14.78
N GLY A 298 9.83 2.46 -13.69
CA GLY A 298 8.84 1.91 -12.78
C GLY A 298 8.09 3.00 -12.01
N ILE A 299 8.80 4.00 -11.47
CA ILE A 299 8.18 5.18 -10.83
C ILE A 299 7.35 5.97 -11.85
N LEU A 300 7.84 6.12 -13.08
CA LEU A 300 7.06 6.74 -14.16
C LEU A 300 5.77 5.95 -14.43
N GLY A 301 5.84 4.62 -14.43
CA GLY A 301 4.68 3.73 -14.57
C GLY A 301 3.68 3.89 -13.44
N ASP A 302 4.16 4.07 -12.21
CA ASP A 302 3.34 4.29 -11.02
C ASP A 302 2.58 5.63 -11.10
N GLY A 303 3.31 6.72 -11.40
CA GLY A 303 2.70 8.04 -11.57
C GLY A 303 1.69 8.09 -12.73
N VAL A 304 1.99 7.45 -13.87
CA VAL A 304 1.05 7.36 -15.00
C VAL A 304 -0.19 6.54 -14.62
N ASN A 305 -0.02 5.44 -13.87
CA ASN A 305 -1.16 4.67 -13.41
C ASN A 305 -2.01 5.43 -12.39
N SER A 306 -1.41 6.20 -11.49
CA SER A 306 -2.11 7.09 -10.56
C SER A 306 -2.84 8.23 -11.27
N LEU A 307 -2.28 8.76 -12.38
CA LEU A 307 -2.99 9.71 -13.23
C LEU A 307 -4.24 9.06 -13.86
N ILE A 308 -4.09 7.84 -14.41
CA ILE A 308 -5.22 7.06 -14.94
C ILE A 308 -6.25 6.79 -13.83
N ALA A 309 -5.80 6.49 -12.62
CA ALA A 309 -6.67 6.25 -11.47
C ALA A 309 -7.57 7.45 -11.17
N GLY A 310 -7.02 8.65 -11.06
CA GLY A 310 -7.80 9.85 -10.80
C GLY A 310 -8.75 10.19 -11.95
N VAL A 311 -8.32 10.03 -13.21
CA VAL A 311 -9.19 10.25 -14.39
C VAL A 311 -10.37 9.27 -14.42
N PHE A 312 -10.16 8.01 -14.06
CA PHE A 312 -11.19 6.97 -14.07
C PHE A 312 -11.79 6.71 -12.69
N ASN A 313 -11.75 7.71 -11.81
CA ASN A 313 -12.51 7.77 -10.55
C ASN A 313 -12.15 6.66 -9.57
N THR A 314 -10.85 6.44 -9.37
CA THR A 314 -10.33 5.65 -8.26
C THR A 314 -9.15 6.38 -7.61
N PHE A 315 -8.70 5.86 -6.47
CA PHE A 315 -7.64 6.48 -5.67
C PHE A 315 -6.26 6.14 -6.25
N PRO A 316 -5.20 6.93 -5.91
CA PRO A 316 -3.86 6.70 -6.41
C PRO A 316 -3.38 5.27 -6.16
N ASN A 317 -2.67 4.72 -7.12
CA ASN A 317 -2.12 3.38 -7.06
C ASN A 317 -0.62 3.41 -6.72
N THR A 318 -0.11 2.26 -6.26
CA THR A 318 1.32 2.01 -6.06
C THR A 318 1.62 0.53 -6.29
N THR A 319 2.90 0.17 -6.27
CA THR A 319 3.36 -1.23 -6.36
C THR A 319 3.02 -2.00 -5.08
N PHE A 320 2.67 -3.28 -5.23
CA PHE A 320 2.33 -4.17 -4.12
C PHE A 320 3.48 -5.13 -3.81
N SER A 321 4.22 -4.86 -2.74
CA SER A 321 5.39 -5.65 -2.30
C SER A 321 5.08 -7.11 -1.94
N GLN A 322 3.86 -7.42 -1.49
CA GLN A 322 3.45 -8.80 -1.21
C GLN A 322 3.56 -9.73 -2.43
N ASN A 323 3.46 -9.19 -3.63
CA ASN A 323 3.61 -9.97 -4.87
C ASN A 323 5.06 -10.43 -5.11
N ASN A 324 6.05 -9.76 -4.51
CA ASN A 324 7.44 -10.24 -4.50
C ASN A 324 7.56 -11.56 -3.72
N GLY A 325 6.75 -11.72 -2.66
CA GLY A 325 6.64 -12.99 -1.94
C GLY A 325 6.08 -14.14 -2.78
N VAL A 326 5.13 -13.84 -3.68
CA VAL A 326 4.59 -14.84 -4.62
C VAL A 326 5.68 -15.30 -5.59
N ILE A 327 6.46 -14.37 -6.16
CA ILE A 327 7.60 -14.70 -7.02
C ILE A 327 8.60 -15.60 -6.28
N GLN A 328 8.93 -15.25 -5.05
CA GLN A 328 9.88 -16.02 -4.22
C GLN A 328 9.37 -17.44 -3.93
N LEU A 329 8.06 -17.59 -3.68
CA LEU A 329 7.44 -18.89 -3.37
C LEU A 329 7.26 -19.78 -4.59
N THR A 330 6.96 -19.17 -5.75
CA THR A 330 6.66 -19.91 -6.98
C THR A 330 7.87 -20.15 -7.87
N GLY A 331 8.91 -19.34 -7.72
CA GLY A 331 10.04 -19.31 -8.66
C GLY A 331 9.68 -18.75 -10.04
N ILE A 332 8.52 -18.08 -10.19
CA ILE A 332 8.04 -17.56 -11.47
C ILE A 332 8.20 -16.04 -11.50
N ALA A 333 9.22 -15.55 -12.22
CA ALA A 333 9.52 -14.13 -12.34
C ALA A 333 9.16 -13.53 -13.71
N SER A 334 8.54 -14.33 -14.60
CA SER A 334 8.24 -13.89 -15.97
C SER A 334 7.29 -12.70 -16.02
N ARG A 335 7.71 -11.60 -16.65
CA ARG A 335 6.88 -10.40 -16.82
C ARG A 335 5.58 -10.64 -17.61
N PHE A 336 5.51 -11.70 -18.42
CA PHE A 336 4.31 -12.04 -19.17
C PHE A 336 3.15 -12.42 -18.25
N ILE A 337 3.43 -12.92 -17.05
CA ILE A 337 2.41 -13.18 -16.01
C ILE A 337 1.70 -11.88 -15.61
N GLY A 338 2.40 -10.74 -15.56
CA GLY A 338 1.79 -9.43 -15.25
C GLY A 338 0.66 -9.05 -16.20
N VAL A 339 0.70 -9.49 -17.47
CA VAL A 339 -0.39 -9.28 -18.44
C VAL A 339 -1.64 -10.08 -18.06
N TRP A 340 -1.45 -11.34 -17.63
CA TRP A 340 -2.55 -12.18 -17.18
C TRP A 340 -3.16 -11.66 -15.88
N ILE A 341 -2.32 -11.22 -14.92
CA ILE A 341 -2.78 -10.59 -13.68
C ILE A 341 -3.67 -9.39 -14.02
N GLY A 342 -3.17 -8.48 -14.87
CA GLY A 342 -3.93 -7.31 -15.26
C GLY A 342 -5.22 -7.63 -15.99
N ALA A 343 -5.22 -8.61 -16.88
CA ALA A 343 -6.43 -9.05 -17.58
C ALA A 343 -7.50 -9.59 -16.59
N ILE A 344 -7.08 -10.41 -15.62
CA ILE A 344 -7.99 -10.94 -14.59
C ILE A 344 -8.58 -9.79 -13.76
N LEU A 345 -7.75 -8.84 -13.29
CA LEU A 345 -8.22 -7.68 -12.51
C LEU A 345 -9.19 -6.80 -13.31
N ILE A 346 -8.92 -6.55 -14.60
CA ILE A 346 -9.83 -5.80 -15.47
C ILE A 346 -11.17 -6.53 -15.61
N ILE A 347 -11.16 -7.84 -15.88
CA ILE A 347 -12.38 -8.63 -15.98
C ILE A 347 -13.17 -8.59 -14.67
N MET A 348 -12.50 -8.75 -13.52
CA MET A 348 -13.16 -8.63 -12.21
C MET A 348 -13.75 -7.24 -11.98
N GLY A 349 -13.06 -6.18 -12.38
CA GLY A 349 -13.53 -4.81 -12.27
C GLY A 349 -14.73 -4.47 -13.16
N LEU A 350 -14.98 -5.22 -14.24
CA LEU A 350 -16.17 -5.04 -15.07
C LEU A 350 -17.46 -5.39 -14.34
N PHE A 351 -17.42 -6.19 -13.26
CA PHE A 351 -18.61 -6.64 -12.54
C PHE A 351 -18.78 -5.90 -11.20
N PRO A 352 -19.63 -4.84 -11.12
CA PRO A 352 -19.80 -4.05 -9.90
C PRO A 352 -20.42 -4.86 -8.75
N HIS A 353 -21.03 -6.00 -9.04
CA HIS A 353 -21.51 -6.94 -8.03
C HIS A 353 -20.39 -7.49 -7.13
N ILE A 354 -19.14 -7.57 -7.62
CA ILE A 354 -17.98 -7.92 -6.80
C ILE A 354 -17.78 -6.85 -5.73
N GLY A 355 -17.80 -5.57 -6.11
CA GLY A 355 -17.71 -4.45 -5.17
C GLY A 355 -18.88 -4.44 -4.16
N ALA A 356 -20.10 -4.68 -4.62
CA ALA A 356 -21.29 -4.75 -3.76
C ALA A 356 -21.20 -5.91 -2.74
N LEU A 357 -20.66 -7.06 -3.15
CA LEU A 357 -20.41 -8.20 -2.25
C LEU A 357 -19.43 -7.82 -1.12
N PHE A 358 -18.35 -7.12 -1.45
CA PHE A 358 -17.38 -6.67 -0.45
C PHE A 358 -17.91 -5.54 0.44
N ARG A 359 -18.79 -4.68 -0.06
CA ARG A 359 -19.52 -3.71 0.77
C ARG A 359 -20.40 -4.39 1.83
N ALA A 360 -20.93 -5.58 1.54
CA ALA A 360 -21.74 -6.33 2.50
C ALA A 360 -20.91 -7.00 3.62
N VAL A 361 -19.58 -7.03 3.51
CA VAL A 361 -18.70 -7.60 4.53
C VAL A 361 -18.68 -6.68 5.76
N PRO A 362 -18.99 -7.19 6.98
CA PRO A 362 -18.90 -6.40 8.19
C PRO A 362 -17.49 -5.87 8.47
N ASN A 363 -17.39 -4.65 9.01
CA ASN A 363 -16.11 -4.02 9.32
C ASN A 363 -15.23 -4.90 10.22
N SER A 364 -15.80 -5.62 11.18
CA SER A 364 -15.07 -6.53 12.07
C SER A 364 -14.37 -7.68 11.33
N VAL A 365 -15.01 -8.19 10.27
CA VAL A 365 -14.41 -9.21 9.38
C VAL A 365 -13.27 -8.60 8.56
N LEU A 366 -13.49 -7.41 7.98
CA LEU A 366 -12.44 -6.67 7.28
C LEU A 366 -11.27 -6.34 8.22
N GLY A 367 -11.55 -5.88 9.44
CA GLY A 367 -10.55 -5.53 10.44
C GLY A 367 -9.63 -6.68 10.81
N GLY A 368 -10.19 -7.89 10.99
CA GLY A 368 -9.38 -9.08 11.24
C GLY A 368 -8.39 -9.41 10.12
N ALA A 369 -8.80 -9.22 8.87
CA ALA A 369 -7.95 -9.42 7.70
C ALA A 369 -6.91 -8.30 7.53
N THR A 370 -7.35 -7.03 7.68
CA THR A 370 -6.50 -5.85 7.42
C THR A 370 -5.41 -5.68 8.46
N ILE A 371 -5.62 -6.04 9.73
CA ILE A 371 -4.56 -6.02 10.76
C ILE A 371 -3.37 -6.88 10.31
N ILE A 372 -3.62 -8.13 9.88
CA ILE A 372 -2.55 -9.03 9.41
C ILE A 372 -1.87 -8.45 8.17
N MET A 373 -2.66 -7.91 7.24
CA MET A 373 -2.13 -7.32 6.01
C MET A 373 -1.22 -6.11 6.32
N PHE A 374 -1.66 -5.17 7.17
CA PHE A 374 -0.88 -3.99 7.54
C PHE A 374 0.38 -4.36 8.33
N ALA A 375 0.26 -5.31 9.26
CA ALA A 375 1.43 -5.84 9.96
C ALA A 375 2.43 -6.48 8.99
N THR A 376 1.97 -7.18 7.96
CA THR A 376 2.85 -7.74 6.92
C THR A 376 3.57 -6.66 6.14
N VAL A 377 2.90 -5.54 5.80
CA VAL A 377 3.55 -4.37 5.18
C VAL A 377 4.63 -3.79 6.11
N ALA A 378 4.32 -3.61 7.40
CA ALA A 378 5.30 -3.13 8.37
C ALA A 378 6.55 -4.02 8.42
N ILE A 379 6.35 -5.34 8.46
CA ILE A 379 7.46 -6.33 8.48
C ILE A 379 8.25 -6.32 7.16
N ALA A 380 7.61 -6.06 6.01
CA ALA A 380 8.33 -5.87 4.75
C ALA A 380 9.29 -4.67 4.82
N GLY A 381 8.87 -3.55 5.41
CA GLY A 381 9.74 -2.41 5.68
C GLY A 381 10.89 -2.76 6.64
N VAL A 382 10.60 -3.45 7.75
CA VAL A 382 11.62 -3.95 8.68
C VAL A 382 12.61 -4.86 7.96
N LYS A 383 12.17 -5.76 7.09
CA LYS A 383 13.05 -6.63 6.29
C LYS A 383 14.04 -5.82 5.44
N ILE A 384 13.62 -4.70 4.87
CA ILE A 384 14.54 -3.80 4.15
C ILE A 384 15.56 -3.22 5.13
N LEU A 385 15.14 -2.80 6.31
CA LEU A 385 16.03 -2.24 7.34
C LEU A 385 17.06 -3.24 7.87
N THR A 386 16.81 -4.54 7.84
CA THR A 386 17.82 -5.55 8.24
C THR A 386 19.05 -5.59 7.34
N HIS A 387 18.95 -5.02 6.13
CA HIS A 387 20.10 -4.90 5.23
C HIS A 387 20.85 -3.56 5.38
N VAL A 388 20.44 -2.73 6.34
CA VAL A 388 21.06 -1.43 6.64
C VAL A 388 22.09 -1.60 7.74
N GLU A 389 23.29 -1.11 7.50
CA GLU A 389 24.29 -0.98 8.55
C GLU A 389 23.83 0.07 9.57
N LEU A 390 23.68 -0.32 10.84
CA LEU A 390 23.24 0.53 11.94
C LEU A 390 24.40 1.38 12.48
N ASN A 391 25.05 2.15 11.61
CA ASN A 391 26.02 3.14 12.01
C ASN A 391 25.35 4.34 12.73
N ARG A 392 26.14 5.21 13.34
CA ARG A 392 25.63 6.35 14.13
C ARG A 392 24.67 7.25 13.37
N LYS A 393 24.91 7.50 12.07
CA LYS A 393 24.04 8.28 11.18
C LYS A 393 22.69 7.59 11.01
N ASN A 394 22.71 6.33 10.60
CA ASN A 394 21.49 5.59 10.31
C ASN A 394 20.64 5.36 11.57
N MET A 395 21.28 5.07 12.73
CA MET A 395 20.59 4.96 14.00
C MET A 395 19.87 6.27 14.39
N LEU A 396 20.53 7.43 14.26
CA LEU A 396 19.92 8.71 14.56
C LEU A 396 18.76 9.02 13.59
N THR A 397 18.99 8.77 12.30
CA THR A 397 17.96 8.97 11.26
C THR A 397 16.71 8.13 11.56
N LEU A 398 16.89 6.83 11.87
CA LEU A 398 15.79 5.94 12.23
C LEU A 398 15.09 6.39 13.51
N ALA A 399 15.86 6.69 14.56
CA ALA A 399 15.30 7.08 15.86
C ALA A 399 14.40 8.33 15.75
N VAL A 400 14.89 9.38 15.08
CA VAL A 400 14.10 10.61 14.89
C VAL A 400 12.90 10.38 13.99
N SER A 401 13.08 9.66 12.88
CA SER A 401 12.00 9.43 11.92
C SER A 401 10.87 8.55 12.48
N PHE A 402 11.21 7.49 13.20
CA PHE A 402 10.22 6.69 13.93
C PHE A 402 9.59 7.50 15.06
N GLY A 403 10.38 8.28 15.82
CA GLY A 403 9.88 9.16 16.87
C GLY A 403 8.86 10.16 16.36
N MET A 404 9.12 10.81 15.20
CA MET A 404 8.18 11.75 14.59
C MET A 404 6.91 11.04 14.08
N GLY A 405 7.06 9.94 13.34
CA GLY A 405 5.90 9.21 12.81
C GLY A 405 5.02 8.62 13.91
N LEU A 406 5.61 7.89 14.86
CA LEU A 406 4.88 7.29 15.97
C LEU A 406 4.37 8.35 16.96
N GLY A 407 5.09 9.43 17.18
CA GLY A 407 4.64 10.55 18.01
C GLY A 407 3.33 11.14 17.49
N VAL A 408 3.24 11.40 16.20
CA VAL A 408 2.00 11.89 15.55
C VAL A 408 0.88 10.84 15.63
N LEU A 409 1.20 9.56 15.46
CA LEU A 409 0.21 8.48 15.54
C LEU A 409 -0.41 8.34 16.93
N LEU A 410 0.43 8.45 17.96
CA LEU A 410 0.05 8.20 19.35
C LEU A 410 -0.53 9.45 20.03
N VAL A 411 -0.05 10.64 19.67
CA VAL A 411 -0.44 11.92 20.29
C VAL A 411 -0.80 12.95 19.21
N PRO A 412 -1.86 12.72 18.43
CA PRO A 412 -2.27 13.61 17.34
C PRO A 412 -2.69 15.00 17.85
N GLU A 413 -3.03 15.13 19.13
CA GLU A 413 -3.42 16.38 19.80
C GLU A 413 -2.33 17.45 19.68
N VAL A 414 -1.05 17.05 19.70
CA VAL A 414 0.08 17.99 19.56
C VAL A 414 -0.02 18.76 18.24
N VAL A 415 -0.18 18.06 17.14
CA VAL A 415 -0.28 18.69 15.82
C VAL A 415 -1.59 19.47 15.67
N ASN A 416 -2.70 18.94 16.20
CA ASN A 416 -3.98 19.64 16.21
C ASN A 416 -3.88 20.97 16.96
N THR A 417 -3.26 20.99 18.14
CA THR A 417 -3.09 22.22 18.96
C THR A 417 -2.19 23.23 18.25
N ILE A 418 -1.07 22.78 17.69
CA ILE A 418 -0.17 23.65 16.89
C ILE A 418 -0.93 24.27 15.73
N SER A 419 -1.69 23.46 14.98
CA SER A 419 -2.49 23.90 13.85
C SER A 419 -3.51 24.99 14.25
N VAL A 420 -4.22 24.77 15.35
CA VAL A 420 -5.20 25.74 15.86
C VAL A 420 -4.53 27.03 16.30
N ASN A 421 -3.37 26.97 16.96
CA ASN A 421 -2.63 28.14 17.43
C ASN A 421 -2.05 28.97 16.26
N ILE A 422 -1.65 28.32 15.16
CA ILE A 422 -1.20 29.01 13.95
C ILE A 422 -2.40 29.67 13.26
N GLY A 423 -3.53 28.96 13.18
CA GLY A 423 -4.76 29.43 12.55
C GLY A 423 -4.69 29.59 11.05
N GLY A 424 -5.85 29.89 10.43
CA GLY A 424 -5.94 30.17 8.99
C GLY A 424 -5.44 29.02 8.10
N ASP A 425 -5.11 29.34 6.85
CA ASP A 425 -4.64 28.37 5.85
C ASP A 425 -3.31 27.73 6.23
N LEU A 426 -2.42 28.47 6.89
CA LEU A 426 -1.14 27.93 7.35
C LEU A 426 -1.34 26.85 8.41
N GLY A 427 -2.27 27.04 9.36
CA GLY A 427 -2.61 26.02 10.33
C GLY A 427 -3.17 24.77 9.68
N ALA A 428 -4.05 24.92 8.67
CA ALA A 428 -4.59 23.81 7.90
C ALA A 428 -3.49 23.02 7.16
N ILE A 429 -2.55 23.72 6.53
CA ILE A 429 -1.39 23.12 5.84
C ILE A 429 -0.51 22.37 6.83
N VAL A 430 -0.18 22.95 7.99
CA VAL A 430 0.63 22.29 9.03
C VAL A 430 -0.06 21.01 9.51
N LYS A 431 -1.37 21.06 9.77
CA LYS A 431 -2.16 19.87 10.14
C LYS A 431 -2.14 18.82 9.06
N SER A 432 -2.27 19.19 7.82
CA SER A 432 -2.30 18.27 6.68
C SER A 432 -0.95 17.59 6.45
N ILE A 433 0.16 18.30 6.64
CA ILE A 433 1.51 17.74 6.46
C ILE A 433 1.92 16.89 7.67
N PHE A 434 1.87 17.46 8.87
CA PHE A 434 2.40 16.83 10.08
C PHE A 434 1.35 16.03 10.85
N GLY A 435 0.08 16.10 10.51
CA GLY A 435 -0.98 15.27 11.08
C GLY A 435 -1.00 13.83 10.53
N SER A 436 -0.24 13.56 9.46
CA SER A 436 -0.05 12.20 8.92
C SER A 436 1.26 11.60 9.45
N PRO A 437 1.22 10.45 10.15
CA PRO A 437 2.43 9.74 10.59
C PRO A 437 3.39 9.42 9.44
N ILE A 438 2.84 9.09 8.29
CA ILE A 438 3.59 8.74 7.07
C ILE A 438 4.37 9.95 6.56
N THR A 439 3.69 11.09 6.45
CA THR A 439 4.32 12.34 5.97
C THR A 439 5.37 12.85 6.97
N ALA A 440 5.03 12.85 8.26
CA ALA A 440 5.94 13.31 9.31
C ALA A 440 7.23 12.47 9.36
N SER A 441 7.10 11.15 9.33
CA SER A 441 8.25 10.23 9.31
C SER A 441 9.02 10.30 7.99
N GLY A 442 8.30 10.29 6.85
CA GLY A 442 8.90 10.32 5.50
C GLY A 442 9.71 11.59 5.27
N LEU A 443 9.17 12.76 5.61
CA LEU A 443 9.92 14.01 5.55
C LEU A 443 11.12 14.01 6.49
N SER A 444 10.96 13.51 7.72
CA SER A 444 12.05 13.46 8.69
C SER A 444 13.21 12.58 8.19
N VAL A 445 12.92 11.38 7.67
CA VAL A 445 13.97 10.47 7.17
C VAL A 445 14.68 11.05 5.94
N ILE A 446 13.95 11.70 5.03
CA ILE A 446 14.53 12.33 3.84
C ILE A 446 15.46 13.50 4.25
N LEU A 447 14.94 14.42 5.08
CA LEU A 447 15.69 15.60 5.51
C LEU A 447 16.94 15.22 6.30
N LEU A 448 16.84 14.24 7.22
CA LEU A 448 18.00 13.78 7.99
C LEU A 448 19.01 13.06 7.12
N THR A 449 18.59 12.25 6.16
CA THR A 449 19.48 11.59 5.22
C THR A 449 20.29 12.60 4.40
N LEU A 450 19.65 13.68 3.98
CA LEU A 450 20.31 14.77 3.25
C LEU A 450 21.21 15.63 4.14
N PHE A 451 20.72 15.96 5.35
CA PHE A 451 21.43 16.87 6.27
C PHE A 451 22.66 16.22 6.90
N LEU A 452 22.56 14.97 7.34
CA LEU A 452 23.66 14.31 8.05
C LEU A 452 24.84 13.92 7.14
N GLY A 453 24.63 13.88 5.80
CA GLY A 453 25.69 13.53 4.86
C GLY A 453 26.31 12.15 5.14
N ASP A 454 27.47 11.87 4.55
CA ASP A 454 28.25 10.68 4.88
C ASP A 454 29.26 11.07 5.96
N TYR A 455 29.19 10.42 7.14
CA TYR A 455 30.23 10.56 8.15
C TYR A 455 31.50 9.87 7.63
N PRO A 456 32.69 10.48 7.78
CA PRO A 456 33.91 9.75 7.53
C PRO A 456 33.94 8.49 8.41
N GLU A 457 34.36 7.36 7.83
CA GLU A 457 34.45 6.06 8.48
C GLU A 457 35.49 6.10 9.62
N GLN A 458 35.20 6.76 10.71
CA GLN A 458 35.98 6.68 11.94
C GLN A 458 35.05 6.41 13.10
N TYR A 459 35.25 5.22 13.67
CA TYR A 459 34.65 4.72 14.89
C TYR A 459 33.42 3.81 14.70
N ASN A 460 33.70 2.51 14.68
CA ASN A 460 32.67 1.47 14.88
C ASN A 460 32.89 0.85 16.28
N PRO A 461 32.26 1.38 17.34
CA PRO A 461 32.48 0.92 18.70
C PRO A 461 31.89 -0.45 19.02
N ILE A 462 30.97 -0.97 18.15
CA ILE A 462 30.19 -2.19 18.43
C ILE A 462 30.96 -3.47 18.04
N ILE A 463 31.98 -3.36 17.17
CA ILE A 463 32.75 -4.55 16.72
C ILE A 463 33.94 -4.85 17.62
N GLN A 464 34.40 -3.93 18.50
CA GLN A 464 35.57 -4.13 19.33
C GLN A 464 35.34 -4.85 20.66
N ASP A 465 34.10 -5.05 21.10
CA ASP A 465 33.82 -5.64 22.42
C ASP A 465 33.35 -7.10 22.41
N PHE A 466 33.30 -7.74 21.24
CA PHE A 466 33.19 -9.20 21.17
C PHE A 466 34.54 -9.80 20.86
N PRO A 467 35.23 -10.40 21.82
CA PRO A 467 36.43 -11.14 21.52
C PRO A 467 36.03 -12.32 20.63
N ILE A 468 36.32 -12.22 19.34
CA ILE A 468 36.25 -13.36 18.43
C ILE A 468 37.29 -14.36 18.93
N ASN A 469 36.85 -15.41 19.60
CA ASN A 469 37.70 -16.51 19.98
C ASN A 469 38.37 -17.03 18.69
N GLU A 470 39.68 -17.21 18.75
CA GLU A 470 40.53 -17.69 17.63
C GLU A 470 40.01 -19.04 17.04
N GLU A 471 39.18 -19.78 17.78
CA GLU A 471 38.51 -21.00 17.28
C GLU A 471 37.43 -20.72 16.22
N MET A 472 36.65 -19.62 16.32
CA MET A 472 35.67 -19.27 15.30
C MET A 472 36.29 -18.75 13.99
N SER A 473 37.49 -18.18 14.05
CA SER A 473 38.20 -17.72 12.84
C SER A 473 38.78 -18.87 11.98
N LYS A 474 38.90 -20.07 12.55
CA LYS A 474 39.36 -21.28 11.85
C LYS A 474 38.22 -22.04 11.15
N GLU A 475 36.98 -21.93 11.63
CA GLU A 475 35.79 -22.53 10.97
C GLU A 475 35.31 -21.76 9.73
N ILE A 476 35.66 -20.48 9.62
CA ILE A 476 35.27 -19.65 8.44
C ILE A 476 36.30 -19.81 7.27
N LYS A 477 37.44 -20.45 7.51
CA LYS A 477 38.51 -20.61 6.49
C LYS A 477 38.64 -22.04 5.94
N ASN A 478 37.76 -22.96 6.33
CA ASN A 478 37.69 -24.29 5.76
C ASN A 478 36.30 -24.44 5.02
#